data_83a54f358583e1be435751928cd5473d
#
_entry.id   83a54f358583e1be435751928cd5473d
#
_cell.length_a   1.000
_cell.length_b   1.000
_cell.length_c   1.000
_cell.angle_alpha   90.00
_cell.angle_beta   90.00
_cell.angle_gamma   90.00
#
_symmetry.space_group_name_H-M   'P 1'
#
loop_
_entity.id
_entity.type
_entity.pdbx_description
1 polymer ?
#
loop_
_entity_poly.entity_id
_entity_poly.type
_entity_poly.pdbx_seq_one_letter_code
_entity_poly.pdbx_strand_id
1 'polypeptide(L)'
;TELLFNLMAGGALGSAFIPMFTGFITRGQREDAWKLASGVFNVVFVVLVGVTILAYAFAPWLVEHGLFMLVPDSDPVQLELSVRLLRIMLPTVVIFGISGLFMGILHSHQSFLVPAIAPILYSGGIIFGTLALPHTWGIDRVAYGVLIGAVLHLLVQVPSVIRLPQRFYTRAAGLKDKAVRQV
;
A
#
# COMPACT_ATOMS: atom_id res chain seq x y z
N THR A 1 10.81 2.74 -1.84
CA THR A 1 9.39 2.34 -1.95
C THR A 1 9.25 0.82 -2.01
N GLU A 2 10.08 0.10 -2.79
CA GLU A 2 10.04 -1.38 -2.86
C GLU A 2 10.43 -2.06 -1.54
N LEU A 3 11.38 -1.52 -0.78
CA LEU A 3 11.77 -2.07 0.52
C LEU A 3 10.62 -2.03 1.53
N LEU A 4 9.87 -0.93 1.58
CA LEU A 4 8.67 -0.82 2.42
C LEU A 4 7.55 -1.74 1.94
N PHE A 5 7.38 -1.88 0.61
CA PHE A 5 6.43 -2.82 0.03
C PHE A 5 6.80 -4.27 0.37
N ASN A 6 8.07 -4.66 0.21
CA ASN A 6 8.54 -6.02 0.55
C ASN A 6 8.51 -6.28 2.06
N LEU A 7 8.77 -5.28 2.89
CA LEU A 7 8.69 -5.40 4.35
C LEU A 7 7.23 -5.54 4.82
N MET A 8 6.30 -4.82 4.21
CA MET A 8 4.88 -4.83 4.59
C MET A 8 4.08 -5.94 3.91
N ALA A 9 4.30 -6.21 2.62
CA ALA A 9 3.58 -7.26 1.89
C ALA A 9 4.22 -8.64 2.03
N GLY A 10 5.54 -8.71 2.16
CA GLY A 10 6.29 -9.96 2.32
C GLY A 10 6.66 -10.33 3.76
N GLY A 11 6.69 -9.35 4.68
CA GLY A 11 7.11 -9.54 6.07
C GLY A 11 5.97 -9.97 7.00
N ALA A 12 5.47 -9.06 7.83
CA ALA A 12 4.50 -9.37 8.87
C ALA A 12 3.12 -9.78 8.32
N LEU A 13 2.60 -9.07 7.31
CA LEU A 13 1.29 -9.41 6.71
C LEU A 13 1.36 -10.76 5.96
N GLY A 14 2.42 -11.01 5.19
CA GLY A 14 2.58 -12.26 4.46
C GLY A 14 2.80 -13.46 5.36
N SER A 15 3.62 -13.33 6.39
CA SER A 15 4.01 -14.44 7.26
C SER A 15 2.96 -14.80 8.31
N ALA A 16 2.19 -13.85 8.83
CA ALA A 16 1.20 -14.08 9.87
C ALA A 16 -0.23 -14.09 9.35
N PHE A 17 -0.63 -13.10 8.52
CA PHE A 17 -2.00 -12.97 8.04
C PHE A 17 -2.42 -14.12 7.11
N ILE A 18 -1.59 -14.44 6.08
CA ILE A 18 -1.96 -15.45 5.08
C ILE A 18 -2.20 -16.83 5.72
N PRO A 19 -1.32 -17.39 6.57
CA PRO A 19 -1.57 -18.68 7.21
C PRO A 19 -2.82 -18.69 8.10
N MET A 20 -3.03 -17.63 8.89
CA MET A 20 -4.21 -17.53 9.77
C MET A 20 -5.50 -17.44 8.95
N PHE A 21 -5.54 -16.57 7.94
CA PHE A 21 -6.70 -16.41 7.08
C PHE A 21 -7.02 -17.70 6.31
N THR A 22 -6.00 -18.34 5.73
CA THR A 22 -6.13 -19.63 5.05
C THR A 22 -6.62 -20.72 6.01
N GLY A 23 -6.10 -20.74 7.25
CA GLY A 23 -6.53 -21.68 8.29
C GLY A 23 -8.02 -21.55 8.64
N PHE A 24 -8.56 -20.35 8.70
CA PHE A 24 -10.02 -20.14 8.89
C PHE A 24 -10.82 -20.60 7.66
N ILE A 25 -10.36 -20.28 6.45
CA ILE A 25 -11.02 -20.69 5.20
C ILE A 25 -11.08 -22.23 5.08
N THR A 26 -9.98 -22.94 5.34
CA THR A 26 -9.91 -24.41 5.25
C THR A 26 -10.78 -25.13 6.27
N ARG A 27 -11.01 -24.51 7.44
CA ARG A 27 -11.93 -25.01 8.49
C ARG A 27 -13.39 -24.66 8.23
N GLY A 28 -13.72 -23.98 7.13
CA GLY A 28 -15.07 -23.51 6.85
C GLY A 28 -15.53 -22.29 7.67
N GLN A 29 -14.66 -21.72 8.50
CA GLN A 29 -14.91 -20.57 9.38
C GLN A 29 -14.77 -19.24 8.61
N ARG A 30 -15.56 -19.07 7.56
CA ARG A 30 -15.43 -17.93 6.64
C ARG A 30 -15.72 -16.59 7.30
N GLU A 31 -16.68 -16.57 8.23
CA GLU A 31 -17.00 -15.35 8.98
C GLU A 31 -15.81 -14.87 9.82
N ASP A 32 -15.13 -15.79 10.50
CA ASP A 32 -13.95 -15.45 11.32
C ASP A 32 -12.78 -15.01 10.44
N ALA A 33 -12.60 -15.62 9.26
CA ALA A 33 -11.62 -15.17 8.27
C ALA A 33 -11.88 -13.71 7.86
N TRP A 34 -13.11 -13.35 7.53
CA TRP A 34 -13.46 -11.99 7.13
C TRP A 34 -13.44 -10.98 8.29
N LYS A 35 -13.72 -11.41 9.53
CA LYS A 35 -13.49 -10.59 10.74
C LYS A 35 -12.02 -10.28 10.90
N LEU A 36 -11.15 -11.29 10.76
CA LEU A 36 -9.69 -11.09 10.78
C LEU A 36 -9.25 -10.10 9.69
N ALA A 37 -9.66 -10.33 8.43
CA ALA A 37 -9.30 -9.44 7.32
C ALA A 37 -9.78 -8.00 7.54
N SER A 38 -11.01 -7.82 8.03
CA SER A 38 -11.56 -6.49 8.35
C SER A 38 -10.80 -5.80 9.49
N GLY A 39 -10.44 -6.57 10.53
CA GLY A 39 -9.68 -6.04 11.66
C GLY A 39 -8.28 -5.61 11.26
N VAL A 40 -7.56 -6.44 10.51
CA VAL A 40 -6.24 -6.11 9.97
C VAL A 40 -6.32 -4.91 9.01
N PHE A 41 -7.33 -4.89 8.11
CA PHE A 41 -7.57 -3.75 7.22
C PHE A 41 -7.75 -2.45 8.02
N ASN A 42 -8.61 -2.44 9.03
CA ASN A 42 -8.90 -1.25 9.82
C ASN A 42 -7.64 -0.73 10.54
N VAL A 43 -6.87 -1.64 11.16
CA VAL A 43 -5.62 -1.28 11.87
C VAL A 43 -4.59 -0.75 10.89
N VAL A 44 -4.31 -1.48 9.81
CA VAL A 44 -3.33 -1.10 8.79
C VAL A 44 -3.72 0.24 8.15
N PHE A 45 -5.00 0.42 7.80
CA PHE A 45 -5.49 1.67 7.21
C PHE A 45 -5.28 2.86 8.15
N VAL A 46 -5.70 2.75 9.41
CA VAL A 46 -5.56 3.85 10.40
C VAL A 46 -4.09 4.17 10.65
N VAL A 47 -3.24 3.15 10.82
CA VAL A 47 -1.80 3.35 11.04
C VAL A 47 -1.15 4.00 9.82
N LEU A 48 -1.40 3.50 8.62
CA LEU A 48 -0.79 4.04 7.40
C LEU A 48 -1.27 5.45 7.09
N VAL A 49 -2.55 5.75 7.28
CA VAL A 49 -3.07 7.11 7.13
C VAL A 49 -2.44 8.03 8.17
N GLY A 50 -2.36 7.61 9.43
CA GLY A 50 -1.71 8.39 10.50
C GLY A 50 -0.24 8.69 10.19
N VAL A 51 0.53 7.66 9.81
CA VAL A 51 1.94 7.80 9.42
C VAL A 51 2.08 8.71 8.18
N THR A 52 1.20 8.54 7.18
CA THR A 52 1.21 9.37 5.96
C THR A 52 0.94 10.84 6.28
N ILE A 53 -0.03 11.13 7.14
CA ILE A 53 -0.34 12.51 7.58
C ILE A 53 0.85 13.11 8.34
N LEU A 54 1.43 12.36 9.27
CA LEU A 54 2.63 12.80 10.00
C LEU A 54 3.80 13.05 9.05
N ALA A 55 4.09 12.11 8.15
CA ALA A 55 5.15 12.26 7.16
C ALA A 55 4.91 13.45 6.22
N TYR A 56 3.65 13.72 5.85
CA TYR A 56 3.28 14.88 5.04
C TYR A 56 3.53 16.20 5.78
N ALA A 57 3.15 16.27 7.05
CA ALA A 57 3.35 17.45 7.88
C ALA A 57 4.84 17.72 8.16
N PHE A 58 5.60 16.66 8.44
CA PHE A 58 7.03 16.72 8.74
C PHE A 58 7.92 16.55 7.49
N ALA A 59 7.37 16.57 6.28
CA ALA A 59 8.11 16.35 5.05
C ALA A 59 9.36 17.24 4.88
N PRO A 60 9.33 18.57 5.17
CA PRO A 60 10.52 19.41 5.12
C PRO A 60 11.62 18.91 6.06
N TRP A 61 11.26 18.62 7.31
CA TRP A 61 12.18 18.13 8.33
C TRP A 61 12.79 16.77 7.96
N LEU A 62 11.95 15.86 7.45
CA LEU A 62 12.37 14.52 7.02
C LEU A 62 13.36 14.59 5.84
N VAL A 63 13.13 15.48 4.90
CA VAL A 63 14.03 15.66 3.75
C VAL A 63 15.31 16.34 4.22
N GLU A 64 15.23 17.42 5.01
CA GLU A 64 16.39 18.17 5.50
C GLU A 64 17.32 17.31 6.37
N HIS A 65 16.79 16.54 7.31
CA HIS A 65 17.59 15.74 8.25
C HIS A 65 17.86 14.32 7.78
N GLY A 66 17.00 13.75 6.91
CA GLY A 66 17.15 12.39 6.40
C GLY A 66 17.94 12.30 5.11
N LEU A 67 17.62 13.12 4.12
CA LEU A 67 18.24 13.05 2.80
C LEU A 67 19.52 13.89 2.73
N PHE A 68 19.55 15.06 3.39
CA PHE A 68 20.65 16.00 3.34
C PHE A 68 21.85 15.62 4.24
N MET A 69 21.67 14.77 5.24
CA MET A 69 22.81 14.13 5.92
C MET A 69 23.67 13.30 4.95
N LEU A 70 23.08 12.85 3.83
CA LEU A 70 23.76 12.03 2.82
C LEU A 70 24.35 12.87 1.66
N VAL A 71 23.92 14.13 1.50
CA VAL A 71 24.34 15.03 0.42
C VAL A 71 24.57 16.44 0.99
N PRO A 72 25.75 16.73 1.55
CA PRO A 72 26.03 17.96 2.33
C PRO A 72 25.91 19.27 1.55
N ASP A 73 26.09 19.28 0.22
CA ASP A 73 26.12 20.48 -0.63
C ASP A 73 24.85 20.71 -1.44
N SER A 74 23.69 20.37 -0.89
CA SER A 74 22.42 20.43 -1.63
C SER A 74 21.86 21.85 -1.73
N ASP A 75 21.47 22.22 -2.95
CA ASP A 75 20.82 23.50 -3.26
C ASP A 75 19.41 23.58 -2.59
N PRO A 76 19.03 24.76 -2.02
CA PRO A 76 17.66 25.00 -1.52
C PRO A 76 16.53 24.63 -2.51
N VAL A 77 16.78 24.79 -3.82
CA VAL A 77 15.85 24.40 -4.89
C VAL A 77 15.63 22.88 -4.92
N GLN A 78 16.68 22.09 -4.67
CA GLN A 78 16.57 20.63 -4.61
C GLN A 78 15.81 20.18 -3.37
N LEU A 79 15.95 20.91 -2.25
CA LEU A 79 15.17 20.63 -1.02
C LEU A 79 13.68 20.80 -1.27
N GLU A 80 13.27 21.94 -1.81
CA GLU A 80 11.87 22.24 -2.10
C GLU A 80 11.26 21.21 -3.07
N LEU A 81 12.01 20.88 -4.13
CA LEU A 81 11.62 19.85 -5.09
C LEU A 81 11.43 18.48 -4.42
N SER A 82 12.37 18.07 -3.58
CA SER A 82 12.33 16.78 -2.87
C SER A 82 11.14 16.69 -1.91
N VAL A 83 10.86 17.77 -1.17
CA VAL A 83 9.68 17.86 -0.29
C VAL A 83 8.39 17.75 -1.10
N ARG A 84 8.30 18.43 -2.25
CA ARG A 84 7.12 18.38 -3.12
C ARG A 84 6.91 16.98 -3.69
N LEU A 85 7.95 16.35 -4.22
CA LEU A 85 7.89 14.99 -4.75
C LEU A 85 7.50 13.98 -3.65
N LEU A 86 8.10 14.09 -2.46
CA LEU A 86 7.74 13.25 -1.32
C LEU A 86 6.25 13.36 -1.00
N ARG A 87 5.70 14.59 -0.92
CA ARG A 87 4.29 14.81 -0.64
C ARG A 87 3.36 14.24 -1.70
N ILE A 88 3.71 14.30 -2.99
CA ILE A 88 2.93 13.69 -4.07
C ILE A 88 2.94 12.16 -3.94
N MET A 89 4.06 11.57 -3.52
CA MET A 89 4.22 10.12 -3.45
C MET A 89 3.69 9.49 -2.14
N LEU A 90 3.58 10.25 -1.05
CA LEU A 90 3.15 9.71 0.26
C LEU A 90 1.82 8.96 0.23
N PRO A 91 0.76 9.37 -0.51
CA PRO A 91 -0.49 8.61 -0.59
C PRO A 91 -0.31 7.18 -1.11
N THR A 92 0.74 6.92 -1.90
CA THR A 92 1.02 5.57 -2.41
C THR A 92 1.27 4.55 -1.30
N VAL A 93 1.78 4.98 -0.15
CA VAL A 93 2.03 4.12 1.01
C VAL A 93 0.72 3.49 1.51
N VAL A 94 -0.35 4.29 1.62
CA VAL A 94 -1.68 3.81 2.02
C VAL A 94 -2.24 2.87 0.96
N ILE A 95 -2.15 3.26 -0.32
CA ILE A 95 -2.65 2.47 -1.46
C ILE A 95 -1.97 1.10 -1.51
N PHE A 96 -0.64 1.04 -1.37
CA PHE A 96 0.11 -0.21 -1.36
C PHE A 96 -0.17 -1.06 -0.12
N GLY A 97 -0.38 -0.46 1.05
CA GLY A 97 -0.77 -1.20 2.24
C GLY A 97 -2.10 -1.94 2.07
N ILE A 98 -3.11 -1.25 1.51
CA ILE A 98 -4.41 -1.86 1.18
C ILE A 98 -4.23 -2.93 0.10
N SER A 99 -3.45 -2.64 -0.93
CA SER A 99 -3.19 -3.55 -2.03
C SER A 99 -2.46 -4.82 -1.58
N GLY A 100 -1.52 -4.71 -0.64
CA GLY A 100 -0.83 -5.85 -0.03
C GLY A 100 -1.78 -6.78 0.72
N LEU A 101 -2.75 -6.22 1.46
CA LEU A 101 -3.79 -7.02 2.11
C LEU A 101 -4.69 -7.74 1.11
N PHE A 102 -5.12 -7.06 0.03
CA PHE A 102 -5.90 -7.68 -1.05
C PHE A 102 -5.12 -8.80 -1.72
N MET A 103 -3.82 -8.60 -1.97
CA MET A 103 -2.93 -9.64 -2.49
C MET A 103 -2.87 -10.84 -1.54
N GLY A 104 -2.75 -10.63 -0.23
CA GLY A 104 -2.77 -11.69 0.78
C GLY A 104 -4.08 -12.49 0.77
N ILE A 105 -5.23 -11.81 0.68
CA ILE A 105 -6.55 -12.45 0.56
C ILE A 105 -6.63 -13.27 -0.73
N LEU A 106 -6.20 -12.74 -1.88
CA LEU A 106 -6.23 -13.44 -3.16
C LEU A 106 -5.31 -14.67 -3.15
N HIS A 107 -4.11 -14.58 -2.59
CA HIS A 107 -3.19 -15.71 -2.42
C HIS A 107 -3.80 -16.80 -1.55
N SER A 108 -4.49 -16.44 -0.46
CA SER A 108 -5.19 -17.40 0.41
C SER A 108 -6.32 -18.15 -0.32
N HIS A 109 -6.87 -17.57 -1.39
CA HIS A 109 -7.85 -18.22 -2.28
C HIS A 109 -7.20 -18.83 -3.53
N GLN A 110 -5.87 -19.02 -3.54
CA GLN A 110 -5.10 -19.58 -4.67
C GLN A 110 -5.27 -18.79 -5.98
N SER A 111 -5.61 -17.51 -5.89
CA SER A 111 -5.72 -16.60 -7.04
C SER A 111 -4.42 -15.83 -7.21
N PHE A 112 -3.53 -16.30 -8.07
CA PHE A 112 -2.19 -15.72 -8.27
C PHE A 112 -2.09 -14.81 -9.50
N LEU A 113 -3.01 -14.96 -10.48
CA LEU A 113 -2.91 -14.23 -11.75
C LEU A 113 -3.03 -12.73 -11.57
N VAL A 114 -4.03 -12.27 -10.83
CA VAL A 114 -4.29 -10.83 -10.63
C VAL A 114 -3.17 -10.17 -9.81
N PRO A 115 -2.70 -10.74 -8.68
CA PRO A 115 -1.49 -10.28 -8.01
C PRO A 115 -0.25 -10.20 -8.91
N ALA A 116 -0.08 -11.15 -9.85
CA ALA A 116 1.06 -11.13 -10.77
C ALA A 116 0.97 -10.02 -11.84
N ILE A 117 -0.24 -9.62 -12.24
CA ILE A 117 -0.46 -8.53 -13.21
C ILE A 117 -0.34 -7.14 -12.54
N ALA A 118 -0.66 -7.03 -11.26
CA ALA A 118 -0.69 -5.75 -10.57
C ALA A 118 0.63 -4.94 -10.67
N PRO A 119 1.84 -5.51 -10.50
CA PRO A 119 3.10 -4.80 -10.68
C PRO A 119 3.32 -4.30 -12.12
N ILE A 120 2.81 -5.02 -13.12
CA ILE A 120 2.90 -4.61 -14.54
C ILE A 120 2.09 -3.31 -14.74
N LEU A 121 0.88 -3.25 -14.18
CA LEU A 121 0.05 -2.05 -14.24
C LEU A 121 0.64 -0.88 -13.46
N TYR A 122 1.33 -1.16 -12.34
CA TYR A 122 2.08 -0.14 -11.62
C TYR A 122 3.16 0.49 -12.49
N SER A 123 4.00 -0.34 -13.14
CA SER A 123 5.03 0.13 -14.07
C SER A 123 4.42 0.86 -15.27
N GLY A 124 3.31 0.35 -15.80
CA GLY A 124 2.54 1.01 -16.87
C GLY A 124 2.05 2.41 -16.48
N GLY A 125 1.60 2.59 -15.22
CA GLY A 125 1.19 3.89 -14.70
C GLY A 125 2.35 4.90 -14.63
N ILE A 126 3.55 4.46 -14.27
CA ILE A 126 4.75 5.31 -14.27
C ILE A 126 5.11 5.74 -15.70
N ILE A 127 5.12 4.78 -16.63
CA ILE A 127 5.39 5.07 -18.06
C ILE A 127 4.34 6.03 -18.61
N PHE A 128 3.07 5.79 -18.34
CA PHE A 128 1.98 6.67 -18.75
C PHE A 128 2.15 8.09 -18.19
N GLY A 129 2.42 8.23 -16.89
CA GLY A 129 2.67 9.53 -16.26
C GLY A 129 3.84 10.27 -16.89
N THR A 130 4.92 9.54 -17.21
CA THR A 130 6.12 10.12 -17.83
C THR A 130 5.89 10.58 -19.27
N LEU A 131 5.08 9.87 -20.04
CA LEU A 131 4.89 10.13 -21.47
C LEU A 131 3.66 10.99 -21.78
N ALA A 132 2.55 10.81 -21.05
CA ALA A 132 1.26 11.41 -21.35
C ALA A 132 0.98 12.71 -20.58
N LEU A 133 1.59 12.89 -19.39
CA LEU A 133 1.40 14.12 -18.63
C LEU A 133 2.22 15.28 -19.21
N PRO A 134 1.77 16.55 -19.03
CA PRO A 134 2.40 17.72 -19.62
C PRO A 134 3.90 17.84 -19.30
N HIS A 135 4.72 18.07 -20.29
CA HIS A 135 6.17 18.25 -20.13
C HIS A 135 6.52 19.44 -19.25
N THR A 136 5.63 20.44 -19.17
CA THR A 136 5.79 21.64 -18.32
C THR A 136 5.83 21.32 -16.83
N TRP A 137 5.35 20.14 -16.40
CA TRP A 137 5.40 19.67 -15.01
C TRP A 137 6.78 19.12 -14.61
N GLY A 138 7.72 19.04 -15.55
CA GLY A 138 9.06 18.53 -15.25
C GLY A 138 9.04 17.13 -14.64
N ILE A 139 9.74 16.94 -13.52
CA ILE A 139 9.84 15.66 -12.83
C ILE A 139 8.54 15.28 -12.07
N ASP A 140 7.70 16.25 -11.74
CA ASP A 140 6.42 15.99 -11.01
C ASP A 140 5.54 14.99 -11.77
N ARG A 141 5.57 14.99 -13.11
CA ARG A 141 4.84 14.03 -13.94
C ARG A 141 5.21 12.57 -13.63
N VAL A 142 6.47 12.31 -13.26
CA VAL A 142 6.92 10.97 -12.86
C VAL A 142 6.33 10.60 -11.50
N ALA A 143 6.32 11.53 -10.54
CA ALA A 143 5.71 11.32 -9.23
C ALA A 143 4.20 11.07 -9.32
N TYR A 144 3.48 11.82 -10.17
CA TYR A 144 2.08 11.53 -10.47
C TYR A 144 1.91 10.19 -11.20
N GLY A 145 2.83 9.81 -12.07
CA GLY A 145 2.87 8.49 -12.70
C GLY A 145 2.96 7.36 -11.70
N VAL A 146 3.80 7.52 -10.66
CA VAL A 146 3.90 6.58 -9.52
C VAL A 146 2.57 6.47 -8.79
N LEU A 147 1.89 7.59 -8.53
CA LEU A 147 0.59 7.61 -7.87
C LEU A 147 -0.49 6.92 -8.72
N ILE A 148 -0.54 7.23 -10.02
CA ILE A 148 -1.45 6.55 -10.98
C ILE A 148 -1.16 5.05 -10.99
N GLY A 149 0.11 4.65 -11.07
CA GLY A 149 0.51 3.26 -11.03
C GLY A 149 0.06 2.54 -9.76
N ALA A 150 0.21 3.17 -8.59
CA ALA A 150 -0.26 2.61 -7.33
C ALA A 150 -1.78 2.41 -7.30
N VAL A 151 -2.54 3.38 -7.85
CA VAL A 151 -3.99 3.26 -7.97
C VAL A 151 -4.36 2.11 -8.92
N LEU A 152 -3.72 1.98 -10.08
CA LEU A 152 -3.96 0.89 -11.02
C LEU A 152 -3.60 -0.47 -10.40
N HIS A 153 -2.49 -0.56 -9.64
CA HIS A 153 -2.08 -1.75 -8.91
C HIS A 153 -3.16 -2.21 -7.91
N LEU A 154 -3.79 -1.29 -7.19
CA LEU A 154 -4.90 -1.61 -6.30
C LEU A 154 -6.17 -1.96 -7.08
N LEU A 155 -6.56 -1.13 -8.06
CA LEU A 155 -7.81 -1.27 -8.78
C LEU A 155 -7.95 -2.61 -9.51
N VAL A 156 -6.89 -3.16 -10.07
CA VAL A 156 -6.93 -4.46 -10.76
C VAL A 156 -7.30 -5.61 -9.83
N GLN A 157 -6.99 -5.49 -8.53
CA GLN A 157 -7.29 -6.51 -7.53
C GLN A 157 -8.73 -6.42 -7.00
N VAL A 158 -9.32 -5.22 -6.98
CA VAL A 158 -10.66 -4.95 -6.44
C VAL A 158 -11.75 -5.89 -7.03
N PRO A 159 -11.87 -6.06 -8.37
CA PRO A 159 -12.90 -6.93 -8.92
C PRO A 159 -12.78 -8.38 -8.45
N SER A 160 -11.55 -8.87 -8.31
CA SER A 160 -11.28 -10.25 -7.87
C SER A 160 -11.65 -10.45 -6.41
N VAL A 161 -11.32 -9.50 -5.53
CA VAL A 161 -11.72 -9.53 -4.12
C VAL A 161 -13.25 -9.41 -3.99
N ILE A 162 -13.87 -8.56 -4.79
CA ILE A 162 -15.33 -8.37 -4.78
C ILE A 162 -16.09 -9.63 -5.23
N ARG A 163 -15.53 -10.43 -6.12
CA ARG A 163 -16.14 -11.68 -6.61
C ARG A 163 -15.99 -12.86 -5.66
N LEU A 164 -15.19 -12.73 -4.58
CA LEU A 164 -15.05 -13.80 -3.61
C LEU A 164 -16.39 -14.11 -2.94
N PRO A 165 -16.74 -15.39 -2.79
CA PRO A 165 -18.00 -15.80 -2.16
C PRO A 165 -18.00 -15.47 -0.66
N GLN A 166 -19.17 -15.06 -0.16
CA GLN A 166 -19.43 -14.82 1.27
C GLN A 166 -18.45 -13.85 1.94
N ARG A 167 -18.15 -12.73 1.29
CA ARG A 167 -17.37 -11.65 1.88
C ARG A 167 -18.22 -10.91 2.92
N PHE A 168 -17.60 -10.67 4.08
CA PHE A 168 -18.20 -9.85 5.15
C PHE A 168 -17.18 -8.81 5.61
N TYR A 169 -17.57 -7.55 5.59
CA TYR A 169 -16.79 -6.49 6.21
C TYR A 169 -17.39 -6.12 7.55
N THR A 170 -16.61 -6.21 8.62
CA THR A 170 -17.05 -5.89 9.98
C THR A 170 -16.34 -4.62 10.47
N ARG A 171 -17.06 -3.50 10.52
CA ARG A 171 -16.52 -2.21 10.98
C ARG A 171 -16.00 -2.25 12.43
N ALA A 172 -16.58 -3.09 13.28
CA ALA A 172 -16.20 -3.23 14.68
C ALA A 172 -14.95 -4.09 14.90
N ALA A 173 -14.44 -4.79 13.87
CA ALA A 173 -13.22 -5.57 14.00
C ALA A 173 -12.00 -4.65 14.13
N GLY A 174 -11.11 -4.94 15.06
CA GLY A 174 -9.93 -4.15 15.34
C GLY A 174 -9.07 -4.80 16.42
N LEU A 175 -8.21 -4.02 17.10
CA LEU A 175 -7.27 -4.48 18.13
C LEU A 175 -7.90 -5.21 19.33
N LYS A 176 -9.24 -5.14 19.51
CA LYS A 176 -9.95 -5.90 20.55
C LYS A 176 -10.10 -7.38 20.21
N ASP A 177 -10.00 -7.75 18.94
CA ASP A 177 -10.07 -9.13 18.50
C ASP A 177 -8.74 -9.85 18.74
N LYS A 178 -8.80 -11.03 19.39
CA LYS A 178 -7.61 -11.83 19.71
C LYS A 178 -6.85 -12.27 18.45
N ALA A 179 -7.57 -12.61 17.38
CA ALA A 179 -6.96 -13.04 16.12
C ALA A 179 -6.19 -11.88 15.44
N VAL A 180 -6.70 -10.64 15.52
CA VAL A 180 -6.04 -9.45 14.97
C VAL A 180 -4.75 -9.11 15.71
N ARG A 181 -4.68 -9.39 17.04
CA ARG A 181 -3.47 -9.15 17.84
C ARG A 181 -2.34 -10.13 17.57
N GLN A 182 -2.63 -11.26 16.93
CA GLN A 182 -1.66 -12.31 16.62
C GLN A 182 -1.01 -12.13 15.25
N VAL A 183 -1.52 -11.22 14.43
CA VAL A 183 -0.96 -10.79 13.14
C VAL A 183 -0.07 -9.58 13.33
#